data_875246115135cfbb18e77185c6b57e48
#
_entry.id   875246115135cfbb18e77185c6b57e48
#
_cell.length_a   1.000
_cell.length_b   1.000
_cell.length_c   1.000
_cell.angle_alpha   90.00
_cell.angle_beta   90.00
_cell.angle_gamma   90.00
#
_symmetry.space_group_name_H-M   'P 1'
#
loop_
_entity.id
_entity.type
_entity.pdbx_description
1 polymer ?
#
loop_
_entity_poly.entity_id
_entity_poly.type
_entity_poly.pdbx_seq_one_letter_code
_entity_poly.pdbx_strand_id
1 'polypeptide(L)'
;MSTVGFFQISQFTTPQIAIVIPARMDSQRLPNKALLPFHGLPMLEHVRRRGELNSHGIPVFVTSGDPQIITAVEDFGGLVSISKKDHLNGTSRVHEFSEQRVFTHFLILQGDEILVIPEQLDAIISSIVEQPEVDFWNMVTPLVEEDELVNQSVVKCLLGQNSEILSIFRKSPLCADVMVQMELVYKICGLFAISRQALALMSEMDSTPLEKCESIEQLKFIELGYRIKSITTPISYPSVNLPEDVENITDILLTDRRQIEVLKKIL
;
A
#
# COMPACT_ATOMS: atom_id res chain seq x y z
N MET A 1 -37.74 -0.58 7.87
CA MET A 1 -36.86 0.28 8.69
C MET A 1 -36.21 -0.66 9.71
N SER A 2 -35.06 -1.20 9.37
CA SER A 2 -34.29 -2.05 10.28
C SER A 2 -33.06 -1.26 10.73
N THR A 3 -33.02 -0.98 12.00
CA THR A 3 -31.97 -0.28 12.73
C THR A 3 -30.70 -1.14 12.67
N VAL A 4 -29.74 -0.72 11.85
CA VAL A 4 -28.39 -1.31 11.89
C VAL A 4 -27.75 -0.83 13.19
N GLY A 5 -27.48 -1.79 14.08
CA GLY A 5 -26.86 -1.50 15.36
C GLY A 5 -25.47 -0.89 15.19
N PHE A 6 -25.31 0.32 15.64
CA PHE A 6 -24.02 0.97 15.82
C PHE A 6 -23.26 0.19 16.90
N PHE A 7 -22.29 -0.63 16.49
CA PHE A 7 -21.29 -1.11 17.43
C PHE A 7 -20.47 0.09 17.92
N GLN A 8 -20.62 0.44 19.18
CA GLN A 8 -19.77 1.44 19.85
C GLN A 8 -18.33 0.87 19.92
N ILE A 9 -17.46 1.36 19.01
CA ILE A 9 -16.00 1.18 19.09
C ILE A 9 -15.44 2.31 19.98
N SER A 10 -15.92 2.44 21.20
CA SER A 10 -15.48 3.50 22.12
C SER A 10 -14.57 3.00 23.24
N GLN A 11 -13.77 1.93 23.03
CA GLN A 11 -12.91 1.38 24.09
C GLN A 11 -11.40 1.48 23.86
N PHE A 12 -10.93 1.93 22.70
CA PHE A 12 -9.49 2.10 22.50
C PHE A 12 -9.13 3.59 22.47
N THR A 13 -8.47 4.07 23.49
CA THR A 13 -7.89 5.43 23.54
C THR A 13 -6.68 5.56 22.61
N THR A 14 -6.12 4.47 22.12
CA THR A 14 -4.97 4.41 21.22
C THR A 14 -5.27 3.47 20.04
N PRO A 15 -4.99 3.87 18.77
CA PRO A 15 -5.16 3.02 17.62
C PRO A 15 -4.36 1.70 17.76
N GLN A 16 -5.00 0.57 17.46
CA GLN A 16 -4.33 -0.71 17.33
C GLN A 16 -4.02 -0.95 15.85
N ILE A 17 -2.76 -0.83 15.46
CA ILE A 17 -2.32 -0.83 14.07
C ILE A 17 -1.65 -2.17 13.74
N ALA A 18 -1.85 -2.68 12.53
CA ALA A 18 -1.06 -3.76 11.95
C ALA A 18 -0.55 -3.35 10.57
N ILE A 19 0.68 -3.70 10.24
CA ILE A 19 1.19 -3.69 8.87
C ILE A 19 0.82 -5.02 8.23
N VAL A 20 0.14 -4.99 7.09
CA VAL A 20 -0.34 -6.20 6.42
C VAL A 20 0.13 -6.21 4.97
N ILE A 21 0.78 -7.30 4.58
CA ILE A 21 1.32 -7.53 3.25
C ILE A 21 0.49 -8.61 2.57
N PRO A 22 -0.48 -8.25 1.69
CA PRO A 22 -1.18 -9.24 0.90
C PRO A 22 -0.27 -9.80 -0.19
N ALA A 23 -0.16 -11.13 -0.29
CA ALA A 23 0.71 -11.79 -1.24
C ALA A 23 0.00 -12.97 -1.93
N ARG A 24 0.35 -13.20 -3.22
CA ARG A 24 -0.10 -14.34 -4.03
C ARG A 24 0.97 -14.74 -5.03
N MET A 25 0.96 -16.03 -5.41
CA MET A 25 1.85 -16.55 -6.45
C MET A 25 1.39 -16.18 -7.86
N ASP A 26 0.08 -16.04 -8.06
CA ASP A 26 -0.52 -15.75 -9.37
C ASP A 26 -0.30 -14.29 -9.76
N SER A 27 0.87 -14.02 -10.33
CA SER A 27 1.20 -12.76 -10.97
C SER A 27 1.25 -12.95 -12.48
N GLN A 28 0.30 -12.34 -13.21
CA GLN A 28 0.18 -12.52 -14.65
C GLN A 28 1.37 -11.97 -15.46
N ARG A 29 1.94 -10.83 -15.04
CA ARG A 29 3.04 -10.16 -15.74
C ARG A 29 4.42 -10.70 -15.36
N LEU A 30 4.58 -11.22 -14.16
CA LEU A 30 5.83 -11.76 -13.65
C LEU A 30 5.52 -12.97 -12.75
N PRO A 31 5.49 -14.18 -13.28
CA PRO A 31 5.20 -15.40 -12.52
C PRO A 31 6.12 -15.57 -11.31
N ASN A 32 5.58 -16.07 -10.21
CA ASN A 32 6.31 -16.28 -8.95
C ASN A 32 6.97 -15.02 -8.37
N LYS A 33 6.50 -13.83 -8.75
CA LYS A 33 7.08 -12.54 -8.36
C LYS A 33 7.42 -12.43 -6.88
N ALA A 34 6.51 -12.87 -6.00
CA ALA A 34 6.69 -12.77 -4.54
C ALA A 34 7.95 -13.49 -4.02
N LEU A 35 8.36 -14.55 -4.68
CA LEU A 35 9.52 -15.39 -4.29
C LEU A 35 10.78 -15.15 -5.14
N LEU A 36 10.76 -14.17 -6.05
CA LEU A 36 11.96 -13.80 -6.82
C LEU A 36 13.11 -13.39 -5.89
N PRO A 37 14.31 -13.95 -6.09
CA PRO A 37 15.44 -13.65 -5.21
C PRO A 37 16.06 -12.29 -5.53
N PHE A 38 16.28 -11.49 -4.47
CA PHE A 38 17.09 -10.27 -4.49
C PHE A 38 18.11 -10.38 -3.35
N HIS A 39 19.39 -10.30 -3.66
CA HIS A 39 20.49 -10.39 -2.67
C HIS A 39 20.31 -11.53 -1.63
N GLY A 40 19.88 -12.69 -2.07
CA GLY A 40 19.76 -13.89 -1.23
C GLY A 40 18.46 -14.03 -0.44
N LEU A 41 17.56 -13.03 -0.53
CA LEU A 41 16.23 -13.10 0.08
C LEU A 41 15.13 -13.06 -1.00
N PRO A 42 13.99 -13.74 -0.80
CA PRO A 42 12.80 -13.53 -1.62
C PRO A 42 12.34 -12.07 -1.58
N MET A 43 11.78 -11.56 -2.67
CA MET A 43 11.24 -10.20 -2.74
C MET A 43 10.28 -9.89 -1.58
N LEU A 44 9.36 -10.80 -1.31
CA LEU A 44 8.39 -10.64 -0.22
C LEU A 44 9.07 -10.53 1.15
N GLU A 45 10.18 -11.23 1.36
CA GLU A 45 10.95 -11.19 2.60
C GLU A 45 11.69 -9.86 2.76
N HIS A 46 12.16 -9.25 1.66
CA HIS A 46 12.64 -7.86 1.69
C HIS A 46 11.56 -6.90 2.20
N VAL A 47 10.35 -6.99 1.62
CA VAL A 47 9.23 -6.13 2.00
C VAL A 47 8.86 -6.34 3.48
N ARG A 48 8.76 -7.58 3.92
CA ARG A 48 8.40 -7.94 5.29
C ARG A 48 9.41 -7.40 6.31
N ARG A 49 10.70 -7.67 6.11
CA ARG A 49 11.76 -7.21 7.02
C ARG A 49 11.88 -5.69 7.04
N ARG A 50 11.66 -5.02 5.91
CA ARG A 50 11.57 -3.55 5.86
C ARG A 50 10.39 -3.03 6.67
N GLY A 51 9.25 -3.72 6.60
CA GLY A 51 8.11 -3.46 7.45
C GLY A 51 8.44 -3.53 8.94
N GLU A 52 9.24 -4.52 9.36
CA GLU A 52 9.67 -4.72 10.75
C GLU A 52 10.65 -3.64 11.26
N LEU A 53 11.28 -2.88 10.35
CA LEU A 53 12.14 -1.75 10.74
C LEU A 53 11.36 -0.49 11.15
N ASN A 54 10.01 -0.51 11.18
CA ASN A 54 9.23 0.63 11.66
C ASN A 54 9.59 0.98 13.11
N SER A 55 9.74 2.26 13.42
CA SER A 55 10.18 2.71 14.75
C SER A 55 9.12 2.59 15.84
N HIS A 56 7.87 2.35 15.45
CA HIS A 56 6.73 2.23 16.37
C HIS A 56 6.51 0.80 16.89
N GLY A 57 7.29 -0.19 16.43
CA GLY A 57 7.15 -1.58 16.84
C GLY A 57 5.82 -2.21 16.41
N ILE A 58 5.21 -1.72 15.33
CA ILE A 58 3.96 -2.25 14.80
C ILE A 58 4.21 -3.63 14.17
N PRO A 59 3.39 -4.65 14.51
CA PRO A 59 3.58 -5.99 13.99
C PRO A 59 3.29 -6.07 12.49
N VAL A 60 4.09 -6.90 11.78
CA VAL A 60 3.99 -7.12 10.33
C VAL A 60 3.46 -8.52 10.07
N PHE A 61 2.39 -8.61 9.29
CA PHE A 61 1.80 -9.87 8.87
C PHE A 61 1.82 -10.01 7.35
N VAL A 62 2.17 -11.19 6.88
CA VAL A 62 1.90 -11.58 5.48
C VAL A 62 0.58 -12.35 5.46
N THR A 63 -0.32 -11.98 4.55
CA THR A 63 -1.57 -12.74 4.34
C THR A 63 -1.57 -13.38 2.97
N SER A 64 -1.69 -14.71 2.93
CA SER A 64 -1.67 -15.51 1.70
C SER A 64 -2.47 -16.79 1.84
N GLY A 65 -3.02 -17.28 0.72
CA GLY A 65 -3.57 -18.64 0.58
C GLY A 65 -2.58 -19.62 -0.05
N ASP A 66 -1.43 -19.14 -0.53
CA ASP A 66 -0.45 -19.95 -1.28
C ASP A 66 0.52 -20.66 -0.33
N PRO A 67 0.56 -22.01 -0.32
CA PRO A 67 1.44 -22.76 0.58
C PRO A 67 2.91 -22.40 0.44
N GLN A 68 3.38 -22.09 -0.78
CA GLN A 68 4.77 -21.72 -1.04
C GLN A 68 5.15 -20.39 -0.37
N ILE A 69 4.24 -19.41 -0.39
CA ILE A 69 4.43 -18.14 0.31
C ILE A 69 4.41 -18.35 1.83
N ILE A 70 3.44 -19.13 2.31
CA ILE A 70 3.30 -19.43 3.74
C ILE A 70 4.60 -20.05 4.26
N THR A 71 5.06 -21.14 3.63
CA THR A 71 6.31 -21.81 4.01
C THR A 71 7.50 -20.86 3.96
N ALA A 72 7.65 -20.09 2.87
CA ALA A 72 8.77 -19.17 2.73
C ALA A 72 8.81 -18.11 3.87
N VAL A 73 7.66 -17.57 4.26
CA VAL A 73 7.60 -16.56 5.34
C VAL A 73 7.86 -17.19 6.70
N GLU A 74 7.33 -18.39 6.97
CA GLU A 74 7.55 -19.14 8.22
C GLU A 74 9.01 -19.56 8.39
N ASP A 75 9.67 -19.99 7.33
CA ASP A 75 11.10 -20.37 7.32
C ASP A 75 12.00 -19.20 7.74
N PHE A 76 11.59 -17.96 7.47
CA PHE A 76 12.27 -16.73 7.91
C PHE A 76 11.73 -16.17 9.24
N GLY A 77 10.85 -16.90 9.95
CA GLY A 77 10.29 -16.51 11.24
C GLY A 77 9.25 -15.38 11.18
N GLY A 78 8.67 -15.13 10.00
CA GLY A 78 7.64 -14.11 9.82
C GLY A 78 6.25 -14.55 10.31
N LEU A 79 5.39 -13.57 10.59
CA LEU A 79 4.01 -13.83 10.99
C LEU A 79 3.13 -14.01 9.75
N VAL A 80 2.46 -15.14 9.63
CA VAL A 80 1.54 -15.45 8.53
C VAL A 80 0.10 -15.47 9.02
N SER A 81 -0.80 -14.94 8.20
CA SER A 81 -2.23 -15.17 8.32
C SER A 81 -2.71 -15.91 7.07
N ILE A 82 -3.21 -17.13 7.28
CA ILE A 82 -3.66 -17.98 6.18
C ILE A 82 -5.00 -17.48 5.68
N SER A 83 -5.03 -17.05 4.41
CA SER A 83 -6.25 -16.67 3.70
C SER A 83 -6.94 -17.92 3.17
N LYS A 84 -8.23 -18.07 3.46
CA LYS A 84 -9.03 -19.25 3.12
C LYS A 84 -9.92 -19.05 1.91
N LYS A 85 -10.14 -17.77 1.53
CA LYS A 85 -11.00 -17.38 0.42
C LYS A 85 -10.16 -16.97 -0.78
N ASP A 86 -10.71 -17.11 -1.98
CA ASP A 86 -10.18 -16.45 -3.17
C ASP A 86 -10.51 -14.96 -3.12
N HIS A 87 -9.53 -14.13 -3.42
CA HIS A 87 -9.65 -12.68 -3.36
C HIS A 87 -9.36 -12.04 -4.71
N LEU A 88 -10.21 -11.11 -5.11
CA LEU A 88 -10.01 -10.34 -6.34
C LEU A 88 -8.78 -9.44 -6.26
N ASN A 89 -8.51 -8.89 -5.07
CA ASN A 89 -7.44 -7.92 -4.85
C ASN A 89 -6.82 -8.06 -3.44
N GLY A 90 -5.78 -7.25 -3.18
CA GLY A 90 -5.09 -7.22 -1.89
C GLY A 90 -5.97 -6.71 -0.75
N THR A 91 -6.80 -5.71 -1.01
CA THR A 91 -7.67 -5.09 0.00
C THR A 91 -8.70 -6.08 0.56
N SER A 92 -9.35 -6.87 -0.31
CA SER A 92 -10.30 -7.90 0.15
C SER A 92 -9.62 -9.00 0.96
N ARG A 93 -8.34 -9.32 0.69
CA ARG A 93 -7.54 -10.25 1.49
C ARG A 93 -7.20 -9.67 2.87
N VAL A 94 -6.89 -8.39 2.94
CA VAL A 94 -6.67 -7.71 4.23
C VAL A 94 -7.97 -7.61 5.02
N HIS A 95 -9.13 -7.50 4.36
CA HIS A 95 -10.41 -7.58 5.05
C HIS A 95 -10.63 -8.93 5.73
N GLU A 96 -10.38 -10.06 5.06
CA GLU A 96 -10.44 -11.38 5.69
C GLU A 96 -9.48 -11.47 6.90
N PHE A 97 -8.27 -10.92 6.80
CA PHE A 97 -7.36 -10.81 7.94
C PHE A 97 -7.98 -10.01 9.09
N SER A 98 -8.64 -8.91 8.79
CA SER A 98 -9.25 -8.02 9.77
C SER A 98 -10.36 -8.71 10.57
N GLU A 99 -11.14 -9.59 9.95
CA GLU A 99 -12.21 -10.35 10.62
C GLU A 99 -11.68 -11.25 11.77
N GLN A 100 -10.42 -11.65 11.71
CA GLN A 100 -9.78 -12.57 12.64
C GLN A 100 -8.90 -11.89 13.70
N ARG A 101 -8.82 -10.56 13.71
CA ARG A 101 -7.88 -9.77 14.53
C ARG A 101 -8.57 -8.54 15.12
N VAL A 102 -8.02 -8.01 16.21
CA VAL A 102 -8.61 -6.87 16.95
C VAL A 102 -8.00 -5.51 16.61
N PHE A 103 -7.24 -5.40 15.51
CA PHE A 103 -6.66 -4.14 15.06
C PHE A 103 -7.74 -3.17 14.58
N THR A 104 -7.54 -1.89 14.80
CA THR A 104 -8.45 -0.81 14.38
C THR A 104 -8.06 -0.20 13.04
N HIS A 105 -6.77 -0.25 12.70
CA HIS A 105 -6.19 0.30 11.47
C HIS A 105 -5.22 -0.69 10.83
N PHE A 106 -5.20 -0.70 9.51
CA PHE A 106 -4.35 -1.57 8.71
C PHE A 106 -3.51 -0.72 7.77
N LEU A 107 -2.19 -0.74 7.97
CA LEU A 107 -1.25 -0.21 7.00
C LEU A 107 -0.99 -1.30 5.97
N ILE A 108 -1.47 -1.10 4.75
CA ILE A 108 -1.32 -2.06 3.66
C ILE A 108 -0.06 -1.74 2.89
N LEU A 109 0.88 -2.65 2.93
CA LEU A 109 2.16 -2.59 2.22
C LEU A 109 2.11 -3.62 1.09
N GLN A 110 2.11 -3.15 -0.16
CA GLN A 110 2.06 -4.04 -1.30
C GLN A 110 3.31 -4.92 -1.37
N GLY A 111 3.14 -6.20 -1.73
CA GLY A 111 4.24 -7.17 -1.73
C GLY A 111 5.32 -6.94 -2.80
N ASP A 112 5.15 -5.95 -3.67
CA ASP A 112 6.11 -5.52 -4.71
C ASP A 112 6.87 -4.23 -4.37
N GLU A 113 6.61 -3.62 -3.23
CA GLU A 113 7.30 -2.41 -2.73
C GLU A 113 8.63 -2.76 -2.04
N ILE A 114 9.49 -3.47 -2.76
CA ILE A 114 10.77 -4.00 -2.24
C ILE A 114 11.74 -2.91 -1.78
N LEU A 115 11.57 -1.67 -2.24
CA LEU A 115 12.42 -0.53 -1.91
C LEU A 115 11.80 0.43 -0.90
N VAL A 116 10.65 0.05 -0.27
CA VAL A 116 10.05 0.85 0.81
C VAL A 116 11.07 1.13 1.91
N ILE A 117 11.06 2.34 2.44
CA ILE A 117 11.95 2.72 3.54
C ILE A 117 11.18 2.90 4.84
N PRO A 118 11.80 2.60 6.01
CA PRO A 118 11.13 2.67 7.31
C PRO A 118 10.47 4.02 7.60
N GLU A 119 11.07 5.12 7.17
CA GLU A 119 10.56 6.46 7.37
C GLU A 119 9.20 6.71 6.69
N GLN A 120 8.91 6.01 5.59
CA GLN A 120 7.61 6.07 4.93
C GLN A 120 6.52 5.38 5.75
N LEU A 121 6.86 4.26 6.37
CA LEU A 121 5.96 3.53 7.27
C LEU A 121 5.67 4.38 8.52
N ASP A 122 6.73 4.91 9.12
CA ASP A 122 6.65 5.75 10.32
C ASP A 122 5.79 7.00 10.10
N ALA A 123 5.88 7.62 8.92
CA ALA A 123 5.07 8.80 8.57
C ALA A 123 3.56 8.47 8.55
N ILE A 124 3.17 7.33 7.98
CA ILE A 124 1.76 6.90 7.97
C ILE A 124 1.31 6.52 9.38
N ILE A 125 2.12 5.73 10.11
CA ILE A 125 1.78 5.30 11.47
C ILE A 125 1.60 6.51 12.39
N SER A 126 2.50 7.49 12.32
CA SER A 126 2.39 8.74 13.08
C SER A 126 1.10 9.48 12.74
N SER A 127 0.73 9.58 11.46
CA SER A 127 -0.52 10.22 11.05
C SER A 127 -1.77 9.49 11.55
N ILE A 128 -1.76 8.15 11.62
CA ILE A 128 -2.85 7.38 12.22
C ILE A 128 -2.97 7.66 13.72
N VAL A 129 -1.84 7.73 14.42
CA VAL A 129 -1.82 8.00 15.87
C VAL A 129 -2.31 9.41 16.19
N GLU A 130 -1.94 10.40 15.36
CA GLU A 130 -2.33 11.80 15.53
C GLU A 130 -3.79 12.08 15.17
N GLN A 131 -4.36 11.34 14.21
CA GLN A 131 -5.70 11.57 13.66
C GLN A 131 -6.46 10.24 13.48
N PRO A 132 -6.75 9.53 14.57
CA PRO A 132 -7.36 8.19 14.52
C PRO A 132 -8.80 8.19 13.98
N GLU A 133 -9.41 9.34 13.80
CA GLU A 133 -10.74 9.51 13.20
C GLU A 133 -10.72 9.53 11.66
N VAL A 134 -9.55 9.62 11.04
CA VAL A 134 -9.42 9.55 9.58
C VAL A 134 -9.54 8.08 9.15
N ASP A 135 -10.30 7.83 8.10
CA ASP A 135 -10.59 6.48 7.64
C ASP A 135 -9.60 5.94 6.60
N PHE A 136 -8.94 6.83 5.85
CA PHE A 136 -8.06 6.41 4.77
C PHE A 136 -6.89 7.37 4.56
N TRP A 137 -5.68 6.84 4.47
CA TRP A 137 -4.45 7.56 4.10
C TRP A 137 -3.80 6.89 2.89
N ASN A 138 -3.27 7.68 1.98
CA ASN A 138 -2.42 7.17 0.90
C ASN A 138 -1.13 7.97 0.83
N MET A 139 -0.01 7.28 0.73
CA MET A 139 1.26 7.94 0.48
C MET A 139 1.32 8.42 -0.95
N VAL A 140 1.82 9.63 -1.14
CA VAL A 140 1.99 10.28 -2.44
C VAL A 140 3.37 10.89 -2.55
N THR A 141 3.85 11.07 -3.78
CA THR A 141 5.14 11.71 -4.05
C THR A 141 5.00 12.65 -5.26
N PRO A 142 5.74 13.77 -5.34
CA PRO A 142 5.82 14.55 -6.56
C PRO A 142 6.26 13.69 -7.75
N LEU A 143 5.84 14.07 -8.94
CA LEU A 143 6.42 13.53 -10.19
C LEU A 143 7.86 14.03 -10.33
N VAL A 144 8.75 13.18 -10.82
CA VAL A 144 10.16 13.51 -11.04
C VAL A 144 10.44 13.73 -12.52
N GLU A 145 9.89 12.87 -13.37
CA GLU A 145 10.09 12.90 -14.81
C GLU A 145 8.79 13.21 -15.55
N GLU A 146 8.86 13.99 -16.64
CA GLU A 146 7.68 14.30 -17.45
C GLU A 146 7.00 13.06 -18.03
N ASP A 147 7.77 12.01 -18.29
CA ASP A 147 7.25 10.73 -18.77
C ASP A 147 6.29 10.08 -17.77
N GLU A 148 6.47 10.30 -16.48
CA GLU A 148 5.54 9.78 -15.45
C GLU A 148 4.13 10.39 -15.61
N LEU A 149 4.03 11.64 -16.07
CA LEU A 149 2.76 12.32 -16.27
C LEU A 149 1.92 11.64 -17.37
N VAL A 150 2.56 11.21 -18.45
CA VAL A 150 1.87 10.57 -19.59
C VAL A 150 1.77 9.05 -19.46
N ASN A 151 2.58 8.42 -18.63
CA ASN A 151 2.58 6.98 -18.42
C ASN A 151 1.32 6.53 -17.66
N GLN A 152 0.43 5.80 -18.33
CA GLN A 152 -0.82 5.32 -17.75
C GLN A 152 -0.63 4.21 -16.69
N SER A 153 0.53 3.58 -16.60
CA SER A 153 0.86 2.63 -15.54
C SER A 153 1.11 3.33 -14.20
N VAL A 154 1.51 4.59 -14.23
CA VAL A 154 1.66 5.45 -13.05
C VAL A 154 0.28 6.01 -12.68
N VAL A 155 -0.21 5.71 -11.49
CA VAL A 155 -1.43 6.29 -10.94
C VAL A 155 -1.11 7.65 -10.35
N LYS A 156 -1.86 8.66 -10.73
CA LYS A 156 -1.66 10.07 -10.34
C LYS A 156 -2.83 10.61 -9.55
N CYS A 157 -2.61 11.68 -8.81
CA CYS A 157 -3.66 12.38 -8.08
C CYS A 157 -3.44 13.89 -8.03
N LEU A 158 -4.50 14.61 -7.69
CA LEU A 158 -4.46 16.02 -7.31
C LEU A 158 -4.72 16.16 -5.82
N LEU A 159 -4.01 17.06 -5.17
CA LEU A 159 -4.15 17.33 -3.75
C LEU A 159 -4.89 18.65 -3.51
N GLY A 160 -5.76 18.64 -2.50
CA GLY A 160 -6.38 19.86 -1.94
C GLY A 160 -5.46 20.54 -0.92
N GLN A 161 -5.84 21.74 -0.50
CA GLN A 161 -5.08 22.55 0.46
C GLN A 161 -4.90 21.86 1.83
N ASN A 162 -5.82 20.96 2.20
CA ASN A 162 -5.77 20.23 3.47
C ASN A 162 -5.09 18.85 3.34
N SER A 163 -4.26 18.65 2.33
CA SER A 163 -3.64 17.35 2.04
C SER A 163 -4.66 16.23 1.81
N GLU A 164 -5.83 16.56 1.25
CA GLU A 164 -6.83 15.58 0.82
C GLU A 164 -6.62 15.25 -0.66
N ILE A 165 -6.80 14.01 -1.04
CA ILE A 165 -6.80 13.59 -2.43
C ILE A 165 -8.14 13.97 -3.05
N LEU A 166 -8.11 14.92 -4.01
CA LEU A 166 -9.30 15.43 -4.69
C LEU A 166 -9.75 14.54 -5.85
N SER A 167 -8.80 13.90 -6.54
CA SER A 167 -9.05 13.04 -7.68
C SER A 167 -7.88 12.11 -7.91
N ILE A 168 -8.16 10.91 -8.42
CA ILE A 168 -7.15 9.91 -8.81
C ILE A 168 -7.41 9.51 -10.27
N PHE A 169 -6.35 9.39 -11.07
CA PHE A 169 -6.46 9.14 -12.51
C PHE A 169 -5.17 8.55 -13.09
N ARG A 170 -5.29 7.92 -14.27
CA ARG A 170 -4.13 7.47 -15.05
C ARG A 170 -3.68 8.48 -16.07
N LYS A 171 -4.61 9.28 -16.63
CA LYS A 171 -4.33 10.38 -17.55
C LYS A 171 -4.79 11.69 -16.90
N SER A 172 -3.90 12.69 -16.88
CA SER A 172 -4.21 13.99 -16.27
C SER A 172 -5.43 14.65 -16.93
N PRO A 173 -6.42 15.09 -16.14
CA PRO A 173 -7.57 15.86 -16.65
C PRO A 173 -7.29 17.34 -16.79
N LEU A 174 -6.09 17.81 -16.41
CA LEU A 174 -5.75 19.23 -16.41
C LEU A 174 -5.47 19.73 -17.83
N CYS A 175 -6.01 20.90 -18.16
CA CYS A 175 -5.75 21.61 -19.41
C CYS A 175 -4.53 22.57 -19.34
N ALA A 176 -3.72 22.46 -18.29
CA ALA A 176 -2.50 23.25 -18.11
C ALA A 176 -1.33 22.68 -18.93
N ASP A 177 -0.29 23.49 -19.14
CA ASP A 177 0.94 22.99 -19.72
C ASP A 177 1.67 21.99 -18.82
N VAL A 178 2.67 21.29 -19.39
CA VAL A 178 3.37 20.20 -18.67
C VAL A 178 4.05 20.71 -17.40
N MET A 179 4.67 21.87 -17.42
CA MET A 179 5.40 22.42 -16.27
C MET A 179 4.46 22.65 -15.08
N VAL A 180 3.30 23.25 -15.33
CA VAL A 180 2.28 23.48 -14.31
C VAL A 180 1.70 22.15 -13.81
N GLN A 181 1.51 21.17 -14.71
CA GLN A 181 1.05 19.85 -14.29
C GLN A 181 2.06 19.13 -13.40
N MET A 182 3.36 19.23 -13.68
CA MET A 182 4.43 18.65 -12.85
C MET A 182 4.46 19.23 -11.43
N GLU A 183 4.03 20.47 -11.23
CA GLU A 183 3.93 21.10 -9.91
C GLU A 183 2.67 20.65 -9.13
N LEU A 184 1.57 20.37 -9.83
CA LEU A 184 0.26 20.12 -9.22
C LEU A 184 -0.09 18.63 -9.08
N VAL A 185 0.48 17.78 -9.93
CA VAL A 185 0.16 16.36 -9.98
C VAL A 185 1.15 15.57 -9.14
N TYR A 186 0.61 14.68 -8.33
CA TYR A 186 1.38 13.75 -7.50
C TYR A 186 1.17 12.31 -7.99
N LYS A 187 2.14 11.45 -7.69
CA LYS A 187 2.05 10.01 -7.92
C LYS A 187 1.55 9.31 -6.66
N ILE A 188 0.60 8.38 -6.81
CA ILE A 188 0.15 7.46 -5.76
C ILE A 188 1.22 6.40 -5.53
N CYS A 189 1.64 6.20 -4.29
CA CYS A 189 2.51 5.09 -3.90
C CYS A 189 1.69 3.87 -3.47
N GLY A 190 2.26 2.67 -3.60
CA GLY A 190 1.64 1.40 -3.19
C GLY A 190 1.61 1.17 -1.66
N LEU A 191 1.60 2.24 -0.89
CA LEU A 191 1.58 2.26 0.56
C LEU A 191 0.41 3.12 1.06
N PHE A 192 -0.56 2.50 1.73
CA PHE A 192 -1.74 3.19 2.23
C PHE A 192 -2.24 2.57 3.54
N ALA A 193 -3.02 3.33 4.29
CA ALA A 193 -3.63 2.83 5.50
C ALA A 193 -5.15 3.07 5.49
N ILE A 194 -5.87 2.19 6.17
CA ILE A 194 -7.32 2.21 6.20
C ILE A 194 -7.84 1.79 7.57
N SER A 195 -8.90 2.45 8.06
CA SER A 195 -9.60 2.02 9.26
C SER A 195 -10.33 0.70 9.03
N ARG A 196 -10.59 -0.06 10.08
CA ARG A 196 -11.38 -1.29 10.01
C ARG A 196 -12.76 -1.04 9.38
N GLN A 197 -13.39 0.08 9.73
CA GLN A 197 -14.71 0.43 9.25
C GLN A 197 -14.71 0.70 7.74
N ALA A 198 -13.75 1.50 7.27
CA ALA A 198 -13.60 1.79 5.85
C ALA A 198 -13.21 0.56 5.03
N LEU A 199 -12.36 -0.31 5.60
CA LEU A 199 -11.95 -1.57 4.96
C LEU A 199 -13.14 -2.52 4.77
N ALA A 200 -14.01 -2.65 5.78
CA ALA A 200 -15.25 -3.44 5.67
C ALA A 200 -16.16 -2.86 4.58
N LEU A 201 -16.39 -1.54 4.60
CA LEU A 201 -17.20 -0.85 3.59
C LEU A 201 -16.67 -1.12 2.17
N MET A 202 -15.36 -0.95 1.94
CA MET A 202 -14.74 -1.19 0.63
C MET A 202 -14.91 -2.64 0.15
N SER A 203 -14.87 -3.59 1.07
CA SER A 203 -14.91 -5.03 0.75
C SER A 203 -16.33 -5.56 0.53
N GLU A 204 -17.32 -4.97 1.18
CA GLU A 204 -18.74 -5.38 1.09
C GLU A 204 -19.45 -4.78 -0.11
N MET A 205 -18.94 -3.68 -0.66
CA MET A 205 -19.56 -2.99 -1.79
C MET A 205 -19.07 -3.50 -3.14
N ASP A 206 -19.97 -3.53 -4.10
CA ASP A 206 -19.62 -3.78 -5.50
C ASP A 206 -18.67 -2.70 -6.04
N SER A 207 -17.87 -3.08 -7.05
CA SER A 207 -17.00 -2.13 -7.75
C SER A 207 -17.81 -1.03 -8.43
N THR A 208 -17.38 0.22 -8.19
CA THR A 208 -18.02 1.42 -8.73
C THR A 208 -17.65 1.69 -10.20
N PRO A 209 -18.38 2.57 -10.91
CA PRO A 209 -18.08 2.88 -12.31
C PRO A 209 -16.68 3.42 -12.57
N LEU A 210 -16.17 4.37 -11.73
CA LEU A 210 -14.82 4.92 -11.91
C LEU A 210 -13.76 3.89 -11.55
N GLU A 211 -13.94 3.12 -10.47
CA GLU A 211 -13.05 2.01 -10.11
C GLU A 211 -12.88 1.03 -11.27
N LYS A 212 -14.00 0.63 -11.93
CA LYS A 212 -13.95 -0.27 -13.08
C LYS A 212 -13.27 0.36 -14.30
N CYS A 213 -13.54 1.65 -14.55
CA CYS A 213 -13.00 2.37 -15.69
C CYS A 213 -11.47 2.54 -15.60
N GLU A 214 -10.99 2.99 -14.45
CA GLU A 214 -9.57 3.29 -14.22
C GLU A 214 -8.78 2.11 -13.66
N SER A 215 -9.46 1.07 -13.16
CA SER A 215 -8.85 -0.04 -12.40
C SER A 215 -8.02 0.48 -11.21
N ILE A 216 -8.64 1.36 -10.41
CA ILE A 216 -8.05 1.97 -9.21
C ILE A 216 -9.04 1.84 -8.05
N GLU A 217 -8.71 1.02 -7.05
CA GLU A 217 -9.60 0.69 -5.92
C GLU A 217 -9.98 1.91 -5.07
N GLN A 218 -9.06 2.86 -4.89
CA GLN A 218 -9.28 4.08 -4.09
C GLN A 218 -10.40 4.96 -4.65
N LEU A 219 -10.68 4.87 -5.95
CA LEU A 219 -11.79 5.62 -6.57
C LEU A 219 -13.13 5.24 -5.99
N LYS A 220 -13.35 3.98 -5.61
CA LYS A 220 -14.58 3.55 -4.92
C LYS A 220 -14.85 4.42 -3.69
N PHE A 221 -13.82 4.67 -2.87
CA PHE A 221 -13.94 5.45 -1.66
C PHE A 221 -14.32 6.91 -1.94
N ILE A 222 -13.68 7.50 -2.98
CA ILE A 222 -13.99 8.87 -3.43
C ILE A 222 -15.40 8.98 -4.02
N GLU A 223 -15.83 8.01 -4.85
CA GLU A 223 -17.19 8.00 -5.45
C GLU A 223 -18.28 7.92 -4.38
N LEU A 224 -18.01 7.30 -3.24
CA LEU A 224 -18.91 7.23 -2.10
C LEU A 224 -18.92 8.49 -1.23
N GLY A 225 -18.15 9.51 -1.59
CA GLY A 225 -18.08 10.79 -0.89
C GLY A 225 -17.15 10.80 0.32
N TYR A 226 -16.32 9.76 0.49
CA TYR A 226 -15.31 9.71 1.53
C TYR A 226 -14.03 10.45 1.13
N ARG A 227 -13.26 10.85 2.14
CA ARG A 227 -12.00 11.58 1.95
C ARG A 227 -10.82 10.65 2.16
N ILE A 228 -9.81 10.79 1.30
CA ILE A 228 -8.51 10.14 1.45
C ILE A 228 -7.50 11.21 1.83
N LYS A 229 -6.83 11.04 2.95
CA LYS A 229 -5.73 11.92 3.36
C LYS A 229 -4.44 11.51 2.65
N SER A 230 -3.74 12.48 2.08
CA SER A 230 -2.41 12.24 1.52
C SER A 230 -1.32 12.41 2.57
N ILE A 231 -0.28 11.59 2.47
CA ILE A 231 0.98 11.74 3.20
C ILE A 231 2.08 11.87 2.16
N THR A 232 2.68 13.05 2.06
CA THR A 232 3.68 13.33 1.03
C THR A 232 5.04 12.83 1.47
N THR A 233 5.70 12.06 0.61
CA THR A 233 7.11 11.68 0.72
C THR A 233 7.91 12.31 -0.41
N PRO A 234 9.12 12.83 -0.16
CA PRO A 234 9.97 13.38 -1.22
C PRO A 234 10.67 12.28 -2.04
N ILE A 235 10.53 11.02 -1.65
CA ILE A 235 11.24 9.90 -2.26
C ILE A 235 10.23 8.89 -2.76
N SER A 236 10.37 8.54 -4.03
CA SER A 236 9.65 7.44 -4.66
C SER A 236 10.65 6.49 -5.30
N TYR A 237 10.53 5.24 -4.96
CA TYR A 237 11.26 4.17 -5.62
C TYR A 237 10.32 3.40 -6.56
N PRO A 238 10.85 2.76 -7.61
CA PRO A 238 10.06 1.85 -8.45
C PRO A 238 9.69 0.59 -7.68
N SER A 239 8.55 0.01 -8.02
CA SER A 239 8.13 -1.32 -7.57
C SER A 239 8.39 -2.37 -8.66
N VAL A 240 8.52 -3.65 -8.28
CA VAL A 240 8.71 -4.75 -9.24
C VAL A 240 7.38 -5.09 -9.91
N ASN A 241 7.22 -4.84 -11.20
CA ASN A 241 6.00 -5.14 -11.95
C ASN A 241 6.24 -6.01 -13.18
N LEU A 242 7.37 -5.82 -13.83
CA LEU A 242 7.76 -6.44 -15.09
C LEU A 242 9.15 -7.08 -14.96
N PRO A 243 9.55 -8.03 -15.82
CA PRO A 243 10.88 -8.61 -15.79
C PRO A 243 12.03 -7.60 -15.87
N GLU A 244 11.85 -6.52 -16.64
CA GLU A 244 12.84 -5.43 -16.78
C GLU A 244 13.05 -4.64 -15.49
N ASP A 245 12.09 -4.61 -14.58
CA ASP A 245 12.24 -3.92 -13.29
C ASP A 245 13.27 -4.61 -12.38
N VAL A 246 13.49 -5.91 -12.57
CA VAL A 246 14.37 -6.72 -11.70
C VAL A 246 15.81 -6.20 -11.72
N GLU A 247 16.34 -5.92 -12.91
CA GLU A 247 17.70 -5.39 -13.08
C GLU A 247 17.82 -3.99 -12.46
N ASN A 248 16.89 -3.08 -12.80
CA ASN A 248 16.88 -1.73 -12.27
C ASN A 248 16.79 -1.70 -10.72
N ILE A 249 15.94 -2.52 -10.14
CA ILE A 249 15.80 -2.59 -8.68
C ILE A 249 17.05 -3.20 -8.03
N THR A 250 17.66 -4.19 -8.66
CA THR A 250 18.93 -4.76 -8.19
C THR A 250 20.03 -3.70 -8.16
N ASP A 251 20.11 -2.87 -9.20
CA ASP A 251 21.07 -1.77 -9.25
C ASP A 251 20.81 -0.71 -8.18
N ILE A 252 19.56 -0.33 -7.96
CA ILE A 252 19.18 0.62 -6.90
C ILE A 252 19.57 0.09 -5.52
N LEU A 253 19.33 -1.21 -5.24
CA LEU A 253 19.72 -1.85 -3.98
C LEU A 253 21.23 -1.78 -3.71
N LEU A 254 22.06 -1.73 -4.77
CA LEU A 254 23.52 -1.70 -4.69
C LEU A 254 24.13 -0.29 -4.76
N THR A 255 23.45 0.66 -5.35
CA THR A 255 24.00 1.98 -5.67
C THR A 255 23.39 3.12 -4.86
N ASP A 256 22.09 3.03 -4.51
CA ASP A 256 21.44 4.04 -3.69
C ASP A 256 21.89 3.91 -2.23
N ARG A 257 22.47 4.97 -1.68
CA ARG A 257 23.02 5.00 -0.33
C ARG A 257 22.01 4.59 0.74
N ARG A 258 20.77 5.07 0.61
CA ARG A 258 19.71 4.79 1.57
C ARG A 258 19.26 3.34 1.49
N GLN A 259 19.15 2.82 0.28
CA GLN A 259 18.80 1.41 0.05
C GLN A 259 19.89 0.45 0.57
N ILE A 260 21.16 0.80 0.41
CA ILE A 260 22.30 0.04 0.98
C ILE A 260 22.22 0.02 2.51
N GLU A 261 21.89 1.13 3.15
CA GLU A 261 21.76 1.19 4.62
C GLU A 261 20.59 0.34 5.14
N VAL A 262 19.45 0.35 4.44
CA VAL A 262 18.31 -0.51 4.77
C VAL A 262 18.63 -1.98 4.50
N LEU A 263 19.26 -2.30 3.36
CA LEU A 263 19.63 -3.66 2.99
C LEU A 263 20.52 -4.31 4.07
N LYS A 264 21.51 -3.59 4.60
CA LYS A 264 22.39 -4.07 5.70
C LYS A 264 21.63 -4.40 6.98
N LYS A 265 20.47 -3.79 7.22
CA LYS A 265 19.67 -4.05 8.43
C LYS A 265 18.77 -5.26 8.29
N ILE A 266 18.42 -5.64 7.05
CA ILE A 266 17.49 -6.73 6.79
C ILE A 266 18.19 -8.05 6.40
N LEU A 267 19.48 -8.03 6.01
CA LEU A 267 20.29 -9.22 5.76
C LEU A 267 20.88 -9.75 7.08
#